data_8ef84ea694886538f2f3af1b83667103
#
_entry.id   8ef84ea694886538f2f3af1b83667103
#
_cell.length_a   1.000
_cell.length_b   1.000
_cell.length_c   1.000
_cell.angle_alpha   90.00
_cell.angle_beta   90.00
_cell.angle_gamma   90.00
#
_symmetry.space_group_name_H-M   'P 1'
#
loop_
_entity.id
_entity.type
_entity.pdbx_description
1 polymer ?
#
loop_
_entity_poly.entity_id
_entity_poly.type
_entity_poly.pdbx_seq_one_letter_code
_entity_poly.pdbx_strand_id
1 'polypeptide(L)'
;KENPDAALAIDTETTGLSPLACRLCGVCLSIRPGAGVYVPVRSPDSARHMDEAAVVGLLKDILEDPSVPKCGHNLKFDSLVLRQVGIGVAGFQSGERGPSGAGSGRSSVFDSMIASYLIDATRSSHSLDALSMALLGRTNISIKDLIGSGKEQRTFDTVPLEAATQYAAEDADVALQLRQVMLPQLRAMGLIDLFERLEMPLVEVLAELEHNGVRVDRGELDRQRNRLLERIADLRRQIDEESKQRLGRTFNPDSPRQLAGALFNKPETAYDPEDPVGSGPGLGLKPIKRIKTGYSTDAEVLETLAQDPEIGTNIPSLIVEYRELTKLVSTYLVALAEAINPRTGRVHSSFNQTVAVTGRLASSDPNLQ
;
A
#
# COMPACT_ATOMS: atom_id res chain seq x y z
N LYS A 1 -10.56 -38.14 17.13
CA LYS A 1 -9.33 -37.42 17.54
C LYS A 1 -9.37 -36.10 16.80
N GLU A 2 -9.51 -35.00 17.52
CA GLU A 2 -9.48 -33.66 16.96
C GLU A 2 -8.14 -33.45 16.24
N ASN A 3 -8.20 -32.87 15.05
CA ASN A 3 -6.98 -32.52 14.30
C ASN A 3 -6.33 -31.32 15.01
N PRO A 4 -5.13 -31.46 15.61
CA PRO A 4 -4.49 -30.38 16.36
C PRO A 4 -4.12 -29.18 15.49
N ASP A 5 -4.09 -29.37 14.18
CA ASP A 5 -3.83 -28.32 13.19
C ASP A 5 -5.12 -27.78 12.53
N ALA A 6 -6.31 -28.09 13.07
CA ALA A 6 -7.56 -27.54 12.56
C ALA A 6 -7.58 -26.00 12.78
N ALA A 7 -8.03 -25.28 11.79
CA ALA A 7 -8.22 -23.84 11.86
C ALA A 7 -9.47 -23.43 11.06
N LEU A 8 -10.10 -22.34 11.46
CA LEU A 8 -11.14 -21.66 10.70
C LEU A 8 -10.48 -20.66 9.76
N ALA A 9 -10.56 -20.90 8.46
CA ALA A 9 -10.18 -19.90 7.48
C ALA A 9 -11.28 -18.84 7.35
N ILE A 10 -10.88 -17.58 7.29
CA ILE A 10 -11.74 -16.41 7.20
C ILE A 10 -11.25 -15.53 6.08
N ASP A 11 -12.18 -14.99 5.31
CA ASP A 11 -11.95 -13.93 4.35
C ASP A 11 -13.21 -13.07 4.27
N THR A 12 -13.12 -11.81 3.82
CA THR A 12 -14.25 -10.88 3.72
C THR A 12 -14.33 -10.25 2.35
N GLU A 13 -15.54 -10.29 1.76
CA GLU A 13 -15.85 -9.56 0.55
C GLU A 13 -16.44 -8.19 0.87
N THR A 14 -15.98 -7.17 0.15
CA THR A 14 -16.32 -5.78 0.45
C THR A 14 -16.58 -4.95 -0.79
N THR A 15 -17.24 -3.80 -0.63
CA THR A 15 -17.50 -2.86 -1.73
C THR A 15 -16.28 -2.08 -2.20
N GLY A 16 -15.11 -2.22 -1.55
CA GLY A 16 -13.90 -1.47 -1.90
C GLY A 16 -12.70 -1.84 -1.05
N LEU A 17 -11.54 -1.26 -1.36
CA LEU A 17 -10.25 -1.61 -0.78
C LEU A 17 -9.89 -0.83 0.51
N SER A 18 -10.68 0.16 0.90
CA SER A 18 -10.46 0.91 2.14
C SER A 18 -11.25 0.27 3.27
N PRO A 19 -10.63 -0.42 4.23
CA PRO A 19 -11.34 -1.20 5.26
C PRO A 19 -12.19 -0.32 6.18
N LEU A 20 -11.89 0.98 6.30
CA LEU A 20 -12.64 1.93 7.11
C LEU A 20 -13.76 2.66 6.35
N ALA A 21 -13.86 2.48 5.03
CA ALA A 21 -14.84 3.16 4.18
C ALA A 21 -15.72 2.20 3.39
N CYS A 22 -15.27 0.96 3.15
CA CYS A 22 -16.05 -0.06 2.46
C CYS A 22 -17.19 -0.61 3.34
N ARG A 23 -18.10 -1.33 2.70
CA ARG A 23 -19.18 -2.07 3.36
C ARG A 23 -18.93 -3.56 3.19
N LEU A 24 -19.26 -4.34 4.19
CA LEU A 24 -19.24 -5.80 4.13
C LEU A 24 -20.23 -6.30 3.07
N CYS A 25 -19.80 -7.16 2.15
CA CYS A 25 -20.64 -7.87 1.20
C CYS A 25 -20.96 -9.30 1.68
N GLY A 26 -20.00 -9.92 2.38
CA GLY A 26 -20.19 -11.22 2.99
C GLY A 26 -18.92 -11.72 3.65
N VAL A 27 -19.04 -12.84 4.35
CA VAL A 27 -17.94 -13.52 5.03
C VAL A 27 -17.74 -14.90 4.42
N CYS A 28 -16.49 -15.22 4.12
CA CYS A 28 -16.05 -16.49 3.56
C CYS A 28 -15.43 -17.34 4.66
N LEU A 29 -15.80 -18.61 4.73
CA LEU A 29 -15.34 -19.52 5.77
C LEU A 29 -14.93 -20.87 5.16
N SER A 30 -13.82 -21.45 5.65
CA SER A 30 -13.43 -22.82 5.36
C SER A 30 -12.83 -23.50 6.60
N ILE A 31 -13.17 -24.77 6.80
CA ILE A 31 -12.65 -25.60 7.90
C ILE A 31 -11.99 -26.90 7.40
N ARG A 32 -12.07 -27.17 6.11
CA ARG A 32 -11.46 -28.34 5.46
C ARG A 32 -11.08 -28.02 4.01
N PRO A 33 -9.94 -28.50 3.53
CA PRO A 33 -9.54 -28.31 2.14
C PRO A 33 -10.58 -28.80 1.12
N GLY A 34 -10.77 -28.02 0.07
CA GLY A 34 -11.74 -28.30 -0.99
C GLY A 34 -13.18 -27.94 -0.65
N ALA A 35 -13.41 -27.24 0.45
CA ALA A 35 -14.75 -26.79 0.85
C ALA A 35 -14.71 -25.40 1.47
N GLY A 36 -15.34 -24.44 0.83
CA GLY A 36 -15.57 -23.11 1.33
C GLY A 36 -17.07 -22.75 1.35
N VAL A 37 -17.42 -21.82 2.20
CA VAL A 37 -18.79 -21.30 2.33
C VAL A 37 -18.73 -19.78 2.26
N TYR A 38 -19.58 -19.18 1.45
CA TYR A 38 -19.81 -17.74 1.43
C TYR A 38 -21.14 -17.41 2.08
N VAL A 39 -21.14 -16.50 3.04
CA VAL A 39 -22.31 -16.00 3.73
C VAL A 39 -22.56 -14.55 3.28
N PRO A 40 -23.39 -14.32 2.26
CA PRO A 40 -23.64 -12.98 1.72
C PRO A 40 -24.52 -12.17 2.66
N VAL A 41 -24.16 -10.91 2.91
CA VAL A 41 -24.98 -9.90 3.59
C VAL A 41 -25.37 -8.76 2.66
N ARG A 42 -24.80 -8.74 1.45
CA ARG A 42 -25.07 -7.76 0.42
C ARG A 42 -24.85 -8.37 -0.97
N SER A 43 -25.86 -8.31 -1.82
CA SER A 43 -25.81 -8.82 -3.19
C SER A 43 -26.85 -8.09 -4.07
N PRO A 44 -26.81 -8.22 -5.41
CA PRO A 44 -27.84 -7.62 -6.27
C PRO A 44 -29.24 -8.11 -5.99
N ASP A 45 -29.38 -9.35 -5.49
CA ASP A 45 -30.67 -9.95 -5.12
C ASP A 45 -30.82 -9.98 -3.59
N SER A 46 -31.57 -9.01 -3.07
CA SER A 46 -31.78 -8.86 -1.63
C SER A 46 -32.57 -10.01 -0.98
N ALA A 47 -33.29 -10.82 -1.76
CA ALA A 47 -33.99 -12.00 -1.24
C ALA A 47 -33.04 -13.20 -1.00
N ARG A 48 -31.83 -13.14 -1.49
CA ARG A 48 -30.84 -14.22 -1.45
C ARG A 48 -29.64 -13.95 -0.55
N HIS A 49 -29.58 -12.81 0.13
CA HIS A 49 -28.57 -12.56 1.16
C HIS A 49 -29.18 -12.48 2.55
N MET A 50 -28.36 -12.69 3.56
CA MET A 50 -28.79 -12.65 4.96
C MET A 50 -28.76 -11.23 5.52
N ASP A 51 -29.51 -10.99 6.57
CA ASP A 51 -29.39 -9.76 7.36
C ASP A 51 -28.00 -9.67 8.00
N GLU A 52 -27.33 -8.52 7.83
CA GLU A 52 -25.96 -8.29 8.31
C GLU A 52 -25.87 -8.47 9.83
N ALA A 53 -26.83 -7.94 10.60
CA ALA A 53 -26.82 -8.06 12.06
C ALA A 53 -27.01 -9.51 12.53
N ALA A 54 -27.83 -10.29 11.80
CA ALA A 54 -28.00 -11.71 12.10
C ALA A 54 -26.71 -12.49 11.85
N VAL A 55 -26.01 -12.25 10.74
CA VAL A 55 -24.72 -12.90 10.44
C VAL A 55 -23.66 -12.51 11.46
N VAL A 56 -23.56 -11.21 11.81
CA VAL A 56 -22.67 -10.72 12.85
C VAL A 56 -22.92 -11.42 14.18
N GLY A 57 -24.20 -11.53 14.60
CA GLY A 57 -24.58 -12.21 15.83
C GLY A 57 -24.18 -13.70 15.86
N LEU A 58 -24.27 -14.40 14.72
CA LEU A 58 -23.90 -15.81 14.63
C LEU A 58 -22.38 -16.04 14.62
N LEU A 59 -21.60 -15.13 14.02
CA LEU A 59 -20.15 -15.30 13.85
C LEU A 59 -19.33 -14.71 15.00
N LYS A 60 -19.93 -13.79 15.77
CA LYS A 60 -19.20 -13.04 16.79
C LYS A 60 -18.52 -13.95 17.82
N ASP A 61 -19.23 -14.87 18.39
CA ASP A 61 -18.71 -15.73 19.47
C ASP A 61 -17.51 -16.57 19.00
N ILE A 62 -17.56 -17.13 17.78
CA ILE A 62 -16.47 -17.96 17.25
C ILE A 62 -15.28 -17.12 16.80
N LEU A 63 -15.52 -15.92 16.25
CA LEU A 63 -14.44 -15.04 15.77
C LEU A 63 -13.74 -14.32 16.93
N GLU A 64 -14.46 -14.03 18.02
CA GLU A 64 -13.91 -13.40 19.22
C GLU A 64 -13.34 -14.41 20.23
N ASP A 65 -13.50 -15.71 20.03
CA ASP A 65 -12.90 -16.74 20.88
C ASP A 65 -11.40 -16.94 20.53
N PRO A 66 -10.46 -16.57 21.40
CA PRO A 66 -9.02 -16.74 21.16
C PRO A 66 -8.57 -18.21 21.14
N SER A 67 -9.38 -19.14 21.65
CA SER A 67 -9.08 -20.57 21.64
C SER A 67 -9.33 -21.23 20.29
N VAL A 68 -10.13 -20.60 19.42
CA VAL A 68 -10.37 -21.06 18.04
C VAL A 68 -9.23 -20.61 17.14
N PRO A 69 -8.39 -21.53 16.61
CA PRO A 69 -7.35 -21.16 15.64
C PRO A 69 -7.98 -20.64 14.35
N LYS A 70 -7.49 -19.50 13.88
CA LYS A 70 -7.98 -18.84 12.66
C LYS A 70 -6.87 -18.73 11.64
N CYS A 71 -7.21 -18.70 10.36
CA CYS A 71 -6.27 -18.40 9.30
C CYS A 71 -6.93 -17.58 8.20
N GLY A 72 -6.11 -16.94 7.37
CA GLY A 72 -6.55 -16.16 6.22
C GLY A 72 -5.38 -15.62 5.42
N HIS A 73 -5.66 -14.63 4.60
CA HIS A 73 -4.68 -13.96 3.78
C HIS A 73 -4.86 -12.44 3.92
N ASN A 74 -3.86 -11.73 4.44
CA ASN A 74 -3.96 -10.30 4.77
C ASN A 74 -5.06 -10.00 5.80
N LEU A 75 -5.14 -10.83 6.84
CA LEU A 75 -6.17 -10.80 7.89
C LEU A 75 -6.30 -9.46 8.62
N LYS A 76 -5.31 -8.58 8.50
CA LYS A 76 -5.43 -7.21 9.01
C LYS A 76 -6.60 -6.47 8.36
N PHE A 77 -6.77 -6.62 7.04
CA PHE A 77 -7.88 -6.02 6.29
C PHE A 77 -9.22 -6.55 6.81
N ASP A 78 -9.36 -7.87 6.90
CA ASP A 78 -10.58 -8.53 7.36
C ASP A 78 -10.93 -8.16 8.81
N SER A 79 -9.92 -8.09 9.68
CA SER A 79 -10.09 -7.66 11.07
C SER A 79 -10.63 -6.22 11.16
N LEU A 80 -10.14 -5.31 10.31
CA LEU A 80 -10.62 -3.93 10.26
C LEU A 80 -12.05 -3.83 9.72
N VAL A 81 -12.38 -4.62 8.70
CA VAL A 81 -13.74 -4.69 8.12
C VAL A 81 -14.73 -5.25 9.14
N LEU A 82 -14.40 -6.37 9.77
CA LEU A 82 -15.25 -7.02 10.78
C LEU A 82 -15.43 -6.14 12.02
N ARG A 83 -14.40 -5.39 12.41
CA ARG A 83 -14.50 -4.42 13.51
C ARG A 83 -15.54 -3.33 13.24
N GLN A 84 -15.75 -2.90 11.99
CA GLN A 84 -16.77 -1.92 11.66
C GLN A 84 -18.19 -2.41 11.90
N VAL A 85 -18.40 -3.72 11.78
CA VAL A 85 -19.70 -4.35 12.06
C VAL A 85 -19.80 -4.92 13.48
N GLY A 86 -18.81 -4.66 14.33
CA GLY A 86 -18.85 -4.99 15.77
C GLY A 86 -18.28 -6.36 16.15
N ILE A 87 -17.43 -6.95 15.29
CA ILE A 87 -16.69 -8.19 15.59
C ILE A 87 -15.19 -7.86 15.77
N GLY A 88 -14.63 -8.22 16.92
CA GLY A 88 -13.20 -8.18 17.21
C GLY A 88 -12.55 -9.54 16.99
N VAL A 89 -11.86 -9.76 15.85
CA VAL A 89 -11.17 -11.03 15.60
C VAL A 89 -10.10 -11.24 16.66
N ALA A 90 -10.22 -12.30 17.46
CA ALA A 90 -9.30 -12.61 18.55
C ALA A 90 -8.27 -13.68 18.14
N GLY A 91 -7.19 -13.79 18.93
CA GLY A 91 -6.16 -14.82 18.78
C GLY A 91 -4.83 -14.33 18.23
N PHE A 92 -4.72 -13.06 17.81
CA PHE A 92 -3.43 -12.47 17.41
C PHE A 92 -2.44 -12.42 18.59
N GLN A 93 -2.97 -12.15 19.79
CA GLN A 93 -2.19 -12.25 21.04
C GLN A 93 -2.79 -13.36 21.90
N SER A 94 -1.97 -14.30 22.34
CA SER A 94 -2.42 -15.32 23.29
C SER A 94 -1.98 -14.95 24.70
N GLY A 95 -2.95 -14.90 25.61
CA GLY A 95 -2.73 -14.74 27.05
C GLY A 95 -3.13 -13.37 27.61
N GLU A 96 -3.51 -13.37 28.90
CA GLU A 96 -3.78 -12.15 29.66
C GLU A 96 -2.55 -11.23 29.60
N ARG A 97 -2.78 -9.95 29.33
CA ARG A 97 -1.72 -8.93 29.49
C ARG A 97 -1.26 -8.96 30.95
N GLY A 98 -0.07 -9.50 31.19
CA GLY A 98 0.58 -9.40 32.50
C GLY A 98 0.76 -7.92 32.89
N PRO A 99 1.10 -7.62 34.15
CA PRO A 99 1.30 -6.25 34.66
C PRO A 99 2.32 -5.42 33.86
N SER A 100 3.16 -6.06 33.02
CA SER A 100 4.15 -5.44 32.12
C SER A 100 3.59 -5.12 30.74
N GLY A 101 2.33 -5.43 30.43
CA GLY A 101 1.72 -5.14 29.13
C GLY A 101 2.16 -6.04 27.96
N ALA A 102 3.12 -6.93 28.15
CA ALA A 102 3.56 -7.90 27.14
C ALA A 102 2.78 -9.22 27.34
N GLY A 103 1.94 -9.59 26.38
CA GLY A 103 1.36 -10.92 26.28
C GLY A 103 2.47 -11.95 26.10
N SER A 104 2.57 -12.94 26.98
CA SER A 104 3.63 -13.97 26.94
C SER A 104 3.28 -15.18 26.06
N GLY A 105 2.20 -15.11 25.30
CA GLY A 105 1.63 -16.24 24.57
C GLY A 105 1.91 -16.21 23.06
N ARG A 106 1.69 -17.36 22.43
CA ARG A 106 1.77 -17.52 20.97
C ARG A 106 0.44 -17.18 20.31
N SER A 107 0.46 -16.54 19.16
CA SER A 107 -0.74 -16.32 18.35
C SER A 107 -1.37 -17.66 17.92
N SER A 108 -2.70 -17.73 17.97
CA SER A 108 -3.47 -18.83 17.35
C SER A 108 -3.96 -18.48 15.94
N VAL A 109 -3.60 -17.30 15.43
CA VAL A 109 -3.95 -16.83 14.09
C VAL A 109 -2.79 -17.07 13.12
N PHE A 110 -3.12 -17.40 11.89
CA PHE A 110 -2.16 -17.62 10.80
C PHE A 110 -2.52 -16.76 9.59
N ASP A 111 -1.62 -15.88 9.18
CA ASP A 111 -1.74 -15.09 7.95
C ASP A 111 -0.76 -15.62 6.89
N SER A 112 -1.30 -16.09 5.76
CA SER A 112 -0.50 -16.70 4.69
C SER A 112 0.38 -15.69 3.95
N MET A 113 0.00 -14.40 3.90
CA MET A 113 0.82 -13.34 3.31
C MET A 113 2.09 -13.11 4.15
N ILE A 114 1.94 -13.02 5.46
CA ILE A 114 3.05 -12.82 6.40
C ILE A 114 3.93 -14.08 6.47
N ALA A 115 3.33 -15.27 6.50
CA ALA A 115 4.06 -16.52 6.44
C ALA A 115 4.93 -16.62 5.18
N SER A 116 4.38 -16.25 4.02
CA SER A 116 5.12 -16.21 2.75
C SER A 116 6.29 -15.24 2.79
N TYR A 117 6.09 -14.06 3.35
CA TYR A 117 7.14 -13.06 3.49
C TYR A 117 8.30 -13.56 4.38
N LEU A 118 8.00 -14.18 5.51
CA LEU A 118 9.04 -14.75 6.38
C LEU A 118 9.80 -15.92 5.73
N ILE A 119 9.11 -16.77 4.96
CA ILE A 119 9.73 -17.90 4.26
C ILE A 119 10.65 -17.40 3.12
N ASP A 120 10.22 -16.37 2.37
CA ASP A 120 10.99 -15.81 1.26
C ASP A 120 10.60 -14.34 1.02
N ALA A 121 11.29 -13.42 1.68
CA ALA A 121 11.06 -11.97 1.55
C ALA A 121 11.44 -11.41 0.16
N THR A 122 12.13 -12.19 -0.68
CA THR A 122 12.53 -11.79 -2.03
C THR A 122 11.52 -12.17 -3.10
N ARG A 123 10.45 -12.87 -2.73
CA ARG A 123 9.37 -13.27 -3.64
C ARG A 123 8.75 -12.04 -4.30
N SER A 124 8.55 -12.10 -5.60
CA SER A 124 8.01 -10.97 -6.39
C SER A 124 6.58 -10.56 -6.02
N SER A 125 5.81 -11.48 -5.44
CA SER A 125 4.44 -11.22 -4.95
C SER A 125 4.07 -12.18 -3.84
N HIS A 126 3.42 -11.65 -2.81
CA HIS A 126 2.83 -12.42 -1.70
C HIS A 126 1.30 -12.45 -1.80
N SER A 127 0.69 -12.12 -2.95
CA SER A 127 -0.76 -12.18 -3.15
C SER A 127 -1.27 -13.62 -3.10
N LEU A 128 -2.54 -13.80 -2.74
CA LEU A 128 -3.20 -15.10 -2.65
C LEU A 128 -3.05 -15.90 -3.95
N ASP A 129 -3.30 -15.26 -5.11
CA ASP A 129 -3.19 -15.88 -6.43
C ASP A 129 -1.76 -16.35 -6.75
N ALA A 130 -0.78 -15.49 -6.46
CA ALA A 130 0.62 -15.83 -6.70
C ALA A 130 1.07 -17.02 -5.84
N LEU A 131 0.63 -17.05 -4.57
CA LEU A 131 0.95 -18.15 -3.66
C LEU A 131 0.20 -19.44 -4.01
N SER A 132 -1.06 -19.35 -4.41
CA SER A 132 -1.85 -20.48 -4.90
C SER A 132 -1.15 -21.14 -6.08
N MET A 133 -0.75 -20.36 -7.08
CA MET A 133 -0.01 -20.87 -8.24
C MET A 133 1.33 -21.49 -7.85
N ALA A 134 2.12 -20.78 -7.01
CA ALA A 134 3.47 -21.22 -6.68
C ALA A 134 3.53 -22.44 -5.76
N LEU A 135 2.61 -22.55 -4.80
CA LEU A 135 2.67 -23.56 -3.74
C LEU A 135 1.63 -24.67 -3.86
N LEU A 136 0.49 -24.39 -4.50
CA LEU A 136 -0.60 -25.36 -4.70
C LEU A 136 -0.73 -25.81 -6.15
N GLY A 137 -0.06 -25.12 -7.10
CA GLY A 137 -0.12 -25.44 -8.53
C GLY A 137 -1.50 -25.16 -9.16
N ARG A 138 -2.29 -24.25 -8.56
CA ARG A 138 -3.64 -23.95 -9.05
C ARG A 138 -3.80 -22.46 -9.37
N THR A 139 -4.60 -22.18 -10.40
CA THR A 139 -5.03 -20.81 -10.77
C THR A 139 -6.37 -20.52 -10.12
N ASN A 140 -6.46 -19.43 -9.38
CA ASN A 140 -7.70 -18.98 -8.76
C ASN A 140 -8.57 -18.19 -9.76
N ILE A 141 -9.84 -18.01 -9.41
CA ILE A 141 -10.74 -17.10 -10.11
C ILE A 141 -10.22 -15.68 -9.91
N SER A 142 -10.07 -14.92 -11.01
CA SER A 142 -9.58 -13.54 -10.90
C SER A 142 -10.71 -12.60 -10.49
N ILE A 143 -10.47 -11.75 -9.48
CA ILE A 143 -11.41 -10.69 -9.10
C ILE A 143 -11.74 -9.77 -10.27
N LYS A 144 -10.82 -9.55 -11.22
CA LYS A 144 -11.04 -8.73 -12.42
C LYS A 144 -12.09 -9.33 -13.36
N ASP A 145 -12.25 -10.65 -13.35
CA ASP A 145 -13.27 -11.31 -14.17
C ASP A 145 -14.68 -11.07 -13.60
N LEU A 146 -14.77 -10.78 -12.29
CA LEU A 146 -16.03 -10.49 -11.60
C LEU A 146 -16.41 -9.02 -11.68
N ILE A 147 -15.48 -8.13 -11.32
CA ILE A 147 -15.76 -6.70 -11.14
C ILE A 147 -15.24 -5.82 -12.30
N GLY A 148 -14.48 -6.39 -13.25
CA GLY A 148 -13.84 -5.64 -14.31
C GLY A 148 -12.58 -4.89 -13.85
N SER A 149 -12.11 -3.96 -14.68
CA SER A 149 -10.91 -3.17 -14.40
C SER A 149 -11.00 -1.75 -14.95
N GLY A 150 -10.20 -0.83 -14.40
CA GLY A 150 -10.13 0.56 -14.87
C GLY A 150 -11.42 1.35 -14.61
N LYS A 151 -11.85 2.15 -15.59
CA LYS A 151 -13.02 3.04 -15.44
C LYS A 151 -14.38 2.32 -15.38
N GLU A 152 -14.43 1.08 -15.85
CA GLU A 152 -15.65 0.26 -15.87
C GLU A 152 -15.70 -0.72 -14.68
N GLN A 153 -14.76 -0.60 -13.75
CA GLN A 153 -14.74 -1.41 -12.55
C GLN A 153 -15.98 -1.13 -11.69
N ARG A 154 -16.69 -2.21 -11.34
CA ARG A 154 -17.88 -2.18 -10.47
C ARG A 154 -17.55 -2.67 -9.06
N THR A 155 -18.44 -2.43 -8.12
CA THR A 155 -18.29 -2.89 -6.75
C THR A 155 -18.76 -4.35 -6.60
N PHE A 156 -18.21 -5.09 -5.63
CA PHE A 156 -18.47 -6.52 -5.45
C PHE A 156 -19.93 -6.83 -5.14
N ASP A 157 -20.65 -5.93 -4.48
CA ASP A 157 -22.11 -6.06 -4.20
C ASP A 157 -22.99 -6.06 -5.44
N THR A 158 -22.43 -5.77 -6.62
CA THR A 158 -23.12 -5.87 -7.92
C THR A 158 -22.84 -7.18 -8.67
N VAL A 159 -21.98 -8.04 -8.13
CA VAL A 159 -21.62 -9.33 -8.74
C VAL A 159 -22.76 -10.33 -8.52
N PRO A 160 -23.16 -11.13 -9.55
CA PRO A 160 -24.14 -12.20 -9.37
C PRO A 160 -23.72 -13.18 -8.28
N LEU A 161 -24.67 -13.56 -7.43
CA LEU A 161 -24.39 -14.33 -6.20
C LEU A 161 -23.67 -15.66 -6.46
N GLU A 162 -23.96 -16.34 -7.56
CA GLU A 162 -23.32 -17.59 -7.94
C GLU A 162 -21.82 -17.40 -8.19
N ALA A 163 -21.45 -16.37 -8.95
CA ALA A 163 -20.07 -16.04 -9.25
C ALA A 163 -19.34 -15.55 -7.99
N ALA A 164 -19.98 -14.69 -7.20
CA ALA A 164 -19.46 -14.22 -5.92
C ALA A 164 -19.21 -15.39 -4.95
N THR A 165 -20.12 -16.36 -4.88
CA THR A 165 -19.97 -17.53 -4.01
C THR A 165 -18.80 -18.41 -4.41
N GLN A 166 -18.60 -18.63 -5.70
CA GLN A 166 -17.47 -19.45 -6.19
C GLN A 166 -16.13 -18.80 -5.86
N TYR A 167 -16.00 -17.52 -6.15
CA TYR A 167 -14.80 -16.73 -5.86
C TYR A 167 -14.49 -16.70 -4.36
N ALA A 168 -15.44 -16.24 -3.58
CA ALA A 168 -15.30 -16.02 -2.15
C ALA A 168 -15.02 -17.32 -1.35
N ALA A 169 -15.71 -18.43 -1.71
CA ALA A 169 -15.46 -19.73 -1.11
C ALA A 169 -14.07 -20.27 -1.47
N GLU A 170 -13.59 -19.97 -2.69
CA GLU A 170 -12.25 -20.36 -3.14
C GLU A 170 -11.17 -19.64 -2.31
N ASP A 171 -11.28 -18.34 -2.05
CA ASP A 171 -10.26 -17.56 -1.34
C ASP A 171 -10.06 -18.07 0.10
N ALA A 172 -11.14 -18.37 0.83
CA ALA A 172 -11.05 -18.97 2.16
C ALA A 172 -10.45 -20.39 2.13
N ASP A 173 -10.81 -21.21 1.13
CA ASP A 173 -10.26 -22.56 0.96
C ASP A 173 -8.76 -22.51 0.62
N VAL A 174 -8.34 -21.62 -0.28
CA VAL A 174 -6.93 -21.44 -0.65
C VAL A 174 -6.11 -20.98 0.55
N ALA A 175 -6.60 -20.04 1.34
CA ALA A 175 -5.91 -19.58 2.55
C ALA A 175 -5.70 -20.73 3.56
N LEU A 176 -6.69 -21.62 3.72
CA LEU A 176 -6.56 -22.81 4.55
C LEU A 176 -5.52 -23.79 4.01
N GLN A 177 -5.52 -24.05 2.72
CA GLN A 177 -4.54 -24.94 2.07
C GLN A 177 -3.11 -24.37 2.15
N LEU A 178 -2.95 -23.06 1.94
CA LEU A 178 -1.65 -22.39 2.09
C LEU A 178 -1.11 -22.53 3.52
N ARG A 179 -1.96 -22.42 4.54
CA ARG A 179 -1.56 -22.67 5.93
C ARG A 179 -0.99 -24.09 6.10
N GLN A 180 -1.64 -25.10 5.53
CA GLN A 180 -1.18 -26.49 5.64
C GLN A 180 0.20 -26.71 5.02
N VAL A 181 0.53 -25.98 3.95
CA VAL A 181 1.84 -26.07 3.27
C VAL A 181 2.90 -25.23 3.97
N MET A 182 2.56 -24.01 4.42
CA MET A 182 3.54 -23.05 4.96
C MET A 182 3.86 -23.27 6.43
N LEU A 183 2.90 -23.70 7.25
CA LEU A 183 3.15 -23.91 8.69
C LEU A 183 4.27 -24.92 8.97
N PRO A 184 4.35 -26.07 8.28
CA PRO A 184 5.50 -26.97 8.38
C PRO A 184 6.81 -26.33 7.93
N GLN A 185 6.80 -25.48 6.89
CA GLN A 185 7.99 -24.77 6.42
C GLN A 185 8.51 -23.79 7.47
N LEU A 186 7.63 -22.96 8.07
CA LEU A 186 8.03 -22.06 9.17
C LEU A 186 8.66 -22.82 10.35
N ARG A 187 8.10 -23.99 10.70
CA ARG A 187 8.66 -24.87 11.74
C ARG A 187 10.04 -25.40 11.36
N ALA A 188 10.19 -25.92 10.15
CA ALA A 188 11.44 -26.48 9.64
C ALA A 188 12.56 -25.42 9.53
N MET A 189 12.22 -24.19 9.20
CA MET A 189 13.15 -23.05 9.11
C MET A 189 13.44 -22.39 10.47
N GLY A 190 12.78 -22.80 11.56
CA GLY A 190 12.93 -22.19 12.89
C GLY A 190 12.31 -20.80 13.00
N LEU A 191 11.39 -20.44 12.09
CA LEU A 191 10.78 -19.12 12.02
C LEU A 191 9.43 -19.04 12.79
N ILE A 192 8.97 -20.16 13.34
CA ILE A 192 7.65 -20.24 13.98
C ILE A 192 7.52 -19.31 15.20
N ASP A 193 8.59 -19.18 16.02
CA ASP A 193 8.57 -18.29 17.17
C ASP A 193 8.53 -16.81 16.75
N LEU A 194 9.25 -16.43 15.70
CA LEU A 194 9.17 -15.09 15.11
C LEU A 194 7.76 -14.80 14.58
N PHE A 195 7.19 -15.75 13.85
CA PHE A 195 5.84 -15.63 13.31
C PHE A 195 4.77 -15.45 14.41
N GLU A 196 4.72 -16.39 15.39
CA GLU A 196 3.66 -16.43 16.40
C GLU A 196 3.82 -15.38 17.52
N ARG A 197 5.05 -14.95 17.83
CA ARG A 197 5.31 -14.04 18.98
C ARG A 197 5.56 -12.60 18.60
N LEU A 198 5.92 -12.34 17.35
CA LEU A 198 6.19 -10.98 16.88
C LEU A 198 5.28 -10.58 15.73
N GLU A 199 5.34 -11.29 14.60
CA GLU A 199 4.69 -10.84 13.37
C GLU A 199 3.15 -10.88 13.47
N MET A 200 2.59 -11.93 14.03
CA MET A 200 1.14 -12.02 14.17
C MET A 200 0.57 -11.04 15.22
N PRO A 201 1.16 -10.88 16.42
CA PRO A 201 0.76 -9.80 17.33
C PRO A 201 0.92 -8.39 16.73
N LEU A 202 1.92 -8.17 15.87
CA LEU A 202 2.10 -6.89 15.19
C LEU A 202 0.93 -6.57 14.24
N VAL A 203 0.29 -7.56 13.63
CA VAL A 203 -0.91 -7.36 12.80
C VAL A 203 -1.99 -6.62 13.58
N GLU A 204 -2.27 -7.05 14.82
CA GLU A 204 -3.28 -6.41 15.68
C GLU A 204 -2.88 -4.97 16.04
N VAL A 205 -1.60 -4.75 16.36
CA VAL A 205 -1.08 -3.40 16.67
C VAL A 205 -1.23 -2.47 15.47
N LEU A 206 -0.91 -2.96 14.27
CA LEU A 206 -1.05 -2.17 13.04
C LEU A 206 -2.52 -1.92 12.70
N ALA A 207 -3.39 -2.91 12.87
CA ALA A 207 -4.84 -2.74 12.73
C ALA A 207 -5.37 -1.66 13.69
N GLU A 208 -4.90 -1.64 14.94
CA GLU A 208 -5.28 -0.63 15.93
C GLU A 208 -4.77 0.77 15.52
N LEU A 209 -3.53 0.88 15.03
CA LEU A 209 -2.99 2.14 14.52
C LEU A 209 -3.79 2.67 13.32
N GLU A 210 -4.12 1.81 12.37
CA GLU A 210 -4.91 2.15 11.19
C GLU A 210 -6.34 2.57 11.56
N HIS A 211 -6.97 1.83 12.49
CA HIS A 211 -8.31 2.13 12.97
C HIS A 211 -8.37 3.47 13.71
N ASN A 212 -7.44 3.70 14.64
CA ASN A 212 -7.39 4.93 15.42
C ASN A 212 -6.97 6.13 14.57
N GLY A 213 -6.09 5.93 13.58
CA GLY A 213 -5.54 6.98 12.74
C GLY A 213 -4.69 7.99 13.50
N VAL A 214 -4.04 8.87 12.78
CA VAL A 214 -3.14 9.92 13.29
C VAL A 214 -3.82 11.27 13.20
N ARG A 215 -3.82 12.02 14.28
CA ARG A 215 -4.32 13.40 14.28
C ARG A 215 -3.30 14.32 13.61
N VAL A 216 -3.75 15.06 12.60
CA VAL A 216 -2.92 16.00 11.85
C VAL A 216 -3.51 17.40 12.01
N ASP A 217 -2.67 18.39 12.32
CA ASP A 217 -3.08 19.79 12.39
C ASP A 217 -3.11 20.40 10.98
N ARG A 218 -4.33 20.51 10.44
CA ARG A 218 -4.54 21.09 9.10
C ARG A 218 -4.05 22.54 9.01
N GLY A 219 -4.21 23.32 10.08
CA GLY A 219 -3.77 24.72 10.11
C GLY A 219 -2.25 24.83 10.01
N GLU A 220 -1.52 23.91 10.65
CA GLU A 220 -0.07 23.84 10.53
C GLU A 220 0.37 23.40 9.12
N LEU A 221 -0.28 22.36 8.54
CA LEU A 221 0.00 21.98 7.15
C LEU A 221 -0.19 23.13 6.18
N ASP A 222 -1.26 23.91 6.32
CA ASP A 222 -1.54 25.06 5.46
C ASP A 222 -0.50 26.18 5.65
N ARG A 223 -0.06 26.46 6.89
CA ARG A 223 1.01 27.43 7.16
C ARG A 223 2.33 27.02 6.52
N GLN A 224 2.74 25.77 6.70
CA GLN A 224 3.97 25.24 6.11
C GLN A 224 3.89 25.23 4.59
N ARG A 225 2.77 24.81 4.02
CA ARG A 225 2.54 24.83 2.57
C ARG A 225 2.71 26.24 2.01
N ASN A 226 2.08 27.25 2.61
CA ASN A 226 2.15 28.62 2.11
C ASN A 226 3.58 29.17 2.17
N ARG A 227 4.31 28.92 3.27
CA ARG A 227 5.73 29.28 3.39
C ARG A 227 6.60 28.64 2.32
N LEU A 228 6.40 27.35 2.04
CA LEU A 228 7.17 26.65 1.02
C LEU A 228 6.80 27.10 -0.40
N LEU A 229 5.54 27.43 -0.66
CA LEU A 229 5.10 27.98 -1.95
C LEU A 229 5.74 29.35 -2.23
N GLU A 230 5.89 30.21 -1.22
CA GLU A 230 6.64 31.48 -1.36
C GLU A 230 8.10 31.23 -1.75
N ARG A 231 8.76 30.27 -1.09
CA ARG A 231 10.15 29.90 -1.41
C ARG A 231 10.27 29.27 -2.80
N ILE A 232 9.34 28.40 -3.19
CA ILE A 232 9.27 27.80 -4.54
C ILE A 232 9.13 28.89 -5.61
N ALA A 233 8.25 29.87 -5.38
CA ALA A 233 8.08 31.00 -6.29
C ALA A 233 9.34 31.86 -6.43
N ASP A 234 10.07 32.05 -5.32
CA ASP A 234 11.35 32.76 -5.33
C ASP A 234 12.43 31.98 -6.10
N LEU A 235 12.57 30.69 -5.85
CA LEU A 235 13.50 29.82 -6.59
C LEU A 235 13.18 29.82 -8.08
N ARG A 236 11.89 29.77 -8.44
CA ARG A 236 11.47 29.86 -9.84
C ARG A 236 11.92 31.15 -10.49
N ARG A 237 11.79 32.31 -9.82
CA ARG A 237 12.28 33.57 -10.35
C ARG A 237 13.80 33.56 -10.53
N GLN A 238 14.55 33.04 -9.55
CA GLN A 238 16.02 32.94 -9.64
C GLN A 238 16.45 32.06 -10.82
N ILE A 239 15.79 30.89 -11.02
CA ILE A 239 16.03 30.02 -12.17
C ILE A 239 15.76 30.76 -13.48
N ASP A 240 14.64 31.45 -13.60
CA ASP A 240 14.26 32.19 -14.80
C ASP A 240 15.22 33.35 -15.10
N GLU A 241 15.66 34.10 -14.06
CA GLU A 241 16.63 35.20 -14.20
C GLU A 241 17.99 34.69 -14.64
N GLU A 242 18.53 33.66 -13.98
CA GLU A 242 19.84 33.08 -14.35
C GLU A 242 19.79 32.43 -15.74
N SER A 243 18.68 31.78 -16.07
CA SER A 243 18.47 31.20 -17.41
C SER A 243 18.44 32.26 -18.50
N LYS A 244 17.79 33.39 -18.31
CA LYS A 244 17.78 34.52 -19.24
C LYS A 244 19.19 35.09 -19.44
N GLN A 245 19.95 35.23 -18.35
CA GLN A 245 21.34 35.75 -18.43
C GLN A 245 22.28 34.79 -19.17
N ARG A 246 22.16 33.48 -18.91
CA ARG A 246 23.08 32.46 -19.44
C ARG A 246 22.68 31.92 -20.81
N LEU A 247 21.38 31.72 -21.03
CA LEU A 247 20.81 31.01 -22.19
C LEU A 247 20.07 31.96 -23.15
N GLY A 248 19.80 33.21 -22.75
CA GLY A 248 18.92 34.11 -23.50
C GLY A 248 17.45 33.69 -23.49
N ARG A 249 17.08 32.67 -22.71
CA ARG A 249 15.72 32.10 -22.63
C ARG A 249 15.40 31.57 -21.25
N THR A 250 14.09 31.31 -20.99
CA THR A 250 13.62 30.54 -19.84
C THR A 250 13.26 29.11 -20.26
N PHE A 251 13.09 28.24 -19.29
CA PHE A 251 12.61 26.88 -19.50
C PHE A 251 11.70 26.44 -18.33
N ASN A 252 10.93 25.36 -18.53
CA ASN A 252 10.15 24.77 -17.46
C ASN A 252 11.00 23.72 -16.70
N PRO A 253 11.39 23.95 -15.42
CA PRO A 253 12.18 23.00 -14.62
C PRO A 253 11.41 21.70 -14.28
N ASP A 254 10.07 21.69 -14.42
CA ASP A 254 9.24 20.50 -14.22
C ASP A 254 9.20 19.61 -15.49
N SER A 255 9.69 20.12 -16.62
CA SER A 255 9.80 19.34 -17.86
C SER A 255 11.20 18.72 -17.97
N PRO A 256 11.36 17.39 -17.82
CA PRO A 256 12.68 16.74 -17.96
C PRO A 256 13.33 17.02 -19.30
N ARG A 257 12.55 17.17 -20.38
CA ARG A 257 13.05 17.44 -21.73
C ARG A 257 13.58 18.86 -21.87
N GLN A 258 12.85 19.87 -21.39
CA GLN A 258 13.31 21.26 -21.40
C GLN A 258 14.53 21.45 -20.51
N LEU A 259 14.53 20.83 -19.34
CA LEU A 259 15.65 20.88 -18.42
C LEU A 259 16.89 20.21 -19.01
N ALA A 260 16.76 19.04 -19.65
CA ALA A 260 17.88 18.39 -20.33
C ALA A 260 18.45 19.28 -21.44
N GLY A 261 17.59 19.93 -22.25
CA GLY A 261 18.00 20.91 -23.26
C GLY A 261 18.71 22.11 -22.65
N ALA A 262 18.21 22.66 -21.56
CA ALA A 262 18.85 23.80 -20.88
C ALA A 262 20.23 23.46 -20.29
N LEU A 263 20.41 22.26 -19.75
CA LEU A 263 21.65 21.83 -19.10
C LEU A 263 22.71 21.34 -20.15
N PHE A 264 22.29 20.53 -21.10
CA PHE A 264 23.24 19.72 -21.91
C PHE A 264 23.39 20.18 -23.37
N ASN A 265 22.46 20.96 -23.95
CA ASN A 265 22.64 21.51 -25.26
C ASN A 265 23.82 22.50 -25.25
N LYS A 266 24.51 22.63 -26.39
CA LYS A 266 25.57 23.62 -26.53
C LYS A 266 24.96 25.04 -26.62
N PRO A 267 25.72 26.09 -26.24
CA PRO A 267 25.24 27.47 -26.31
C PRO A 267 24.83 27.90 -27.74
N GLU A 268 25.48 27.35 -28.75
CA GLU A 268 25.21 27.63 -30.17
C GLU A 268 24.08 26.78 -30.77
N THR A 269 23.41 25.93 -30.01
CA THR A 269 22.33 25.07 -30.51
C THR A 269 21.17 25.92 -31.01
N ALA A 270 20.82 25.77 -32.30
CA ALA A 270 19.66 26.44 -32.87
C ALA A 270 18.34 25.85 -32.40
N TYR A 271 17.28 26.63 -32.52
CA TYR A 271 15.93 26.12 -32.32
C TYR A 271 15.52 25.22 -33.49
N ASP A 272 14.94 24.07 -33.18
CA ASP A 272 14.40 23.14 -34.14
C ASP A 272 12.86 23.24 -34.08
N PRO A 273 12.15 23.60 -35.17
CA PRO A 273 10.70 23.64 -35.21
C PRO A 273 10.03 22.27 -34.95
N GLU A 274 10.72 21.17 -35.27
CA GLU A 274 10.23 19.81 -35.02
C GLU A 274 10.46 19.37 -33.57
N ASP A 275 11.38 20.01 -32.85
CA ASP A 275 11.61 19.84 -31.42
C ASP A 275 11.67 21.17 -30.65
N PRO A 276 10.56 21.91 -30.57
CA PRO A 276 10.52 23.23 -29.94
C PRO A 276 10.72 23.14 -28.40
N VAL A 277 10.62 21.94 -27.82
CA VAL A 277 10.69 21.68 -26.38
C VAL A 277 12.11 21.38 -25.91
N GLY A 278 12.86 20.57 -26.67
CA GLY A 278 14.21 20.11 -26.31
C GLY A 278 15.34 20.84 -26.99
N SER A 279 15.07 21.62 -28.05
CA SER A 279 16.05 22.34 -28.79
C SER A 279 16.35 23.74 -28.21
N GLY A 280 17.31 24.46 -28.85
CA GLY A 280 17.74 25.79 -28.46
C GLY A 280 18.97 25.81 -27.54
N PRO A 281 19.49 27.00 -27.22
CA PRO A 281 20.70 27.16 -26.43
C PRO A 281 20.63 26.50 -25.05
N GLY A 282 21.74 25.88 -24.63
CA GLY A 282 21.93 25.29 -23.33
C GLY A 282 23.28 25.66 -22.71
N LEU A 283 23.55 25.18 -21.50
CA LEU A 283 24.77 25.43 -20.75
C LEU A 283 25.97 24.64 -21.29
N GLY A 284 25.78 23.65 -22.17
CA GLY A 284 26.82 22.80 -22.71
C GLY A 284 27.47 21.87 -21.69
N LEU A 285 26.77 21.58 -20.56
CA LEU A 285 27.32 20.71 -19.52
C LEU A 285 27.51 19.29 -20.03
N LYS A 286 28.50 18.59 -19.51
CA LYS A 286 28.72 17.18 -19.84
C LYS A 286 27.63 16.28 -19.25
N PRO A 287 26.90 15.55 -20.11
CA PRO A 287 25.89 14.60 -19.59
C PRO A 287 26.53 13.46 -18.80
N ILE A 288 25.97 13.15 -17.63
CA ILE A 288 26.46 12.09 -16.72
C ILE A 288 25.82 10.75 -17.06
N LYS A 289 24.50 10.76 -17.36
CA LYS A 289 23.70 9.53 -17.52
C LYS A 289 22.75 9.64 -18.72
N ARG A 290 22.68 8.56 -19.54
CA ARG A 290 21.73 8.44 -20.65
C ARG A 290 20.54 7.57 -20.27
N ILE A 291 19.37 7.94 -20.78
CA ILE A 291 18.12 7.18 -20.71
C ILE A 291 17.53 7.00 -22.11
N LYS A 292 16.49 6.20 -22.27
CA LYS A 292 15.87 5.90 -23.58
C LYS A 292 15.41 7.16 -24.34
N THR A 293 15.02 8.21 -23.62
CA THR A 293 14.45 9.46 -24.18
C THR A 293 15.43 10.63 -24.22
N GLY A 294 16.73 10.41 -23.95
CA GLY A 294 17.74 11.47 -23.95
C GLY A 294 18.71 11.39 -22.77
N TYR A 295 19.02 12.55 -22.16
CA TYR A 295 19.87 12.64 -20.99
C TYR A 295 19.03 12.70 -19.70
N SER A 296 19.48 11.99 -18.66
CA SER A 296 18.81 12.01 -17.37
C SER A 296 19.00 13.36 -16.67
N THR A 297 17.94 13.80 -16.02
CA THR A 297 17.91 14.93 -15.10
C THR A 297 17.36 14.50 -13.74
N ASP A 298 17.66 13.25 -13.33
CA ASP A 298 17.28 12.72 -12.02
C ASP A 298 18.04 13.43 -10.87
N ALA A 299 17.65 13.15 -9.63
CA ALA A 299 18.21 13.81 -8.47
C ALA A 299 19.72 13.61 -8.39
N GLU A 300 20.22 12.38 -8.62
CA GLU A 300 21.64 12.03 -8.57
C GLU A 300 22.47 12.85 -9.57
N VAL A 301 21.96 12.99 -10.81
CA VAL A 301 22.61 13.80 -11.86
C VAL A 301 22.64 15.27 -11.47
N LEU A 302 21.53 15.82 -10.99
CA LEU A 302 21.44 17.23 -10.61
C LEU A 302 22.30 17.56 -9.39
N GLU A 303 22.32 16.69 -8.37
CA GLU A 303 23.18 16.83 -7.20
C GLU A 303 24.67 16.79 -7.56
N THR A 304 25.06 15.88 -8.46
CA THR A 304 26.43 15.81 -8.97
C THR A 304 26.83 17.11 -9.69
N LEU A 305 25.93 17.63 -10.54
CA LEU A 305 26.16 18.91 -11.22
C LEU A 305 26.18 20.10 -10.23
N ALA A 306 25.33 20.07 -9.20
CA ALA A 306 25.27 21.14 -8.20
C ALA A 306 26.54 21.22 -7.34
N GLN A 307 27.26 20.10 -7.17
CA GLN A 307 28.50 19.99 -6.39
C GLN A 307 29.76 20.31 -7.20
N ASP A 308 29.66 20.43 -8.53
CA ASP A 308 30.78 20.67 -9.39
C ASP A 308 31.11 22.18 -9.43
N PRO A 309 32.28 22.63 -8.87
CA PRO A 309 32.66 24.04 -8.82
C PRO A 309 33.01 24.63 -10.19
N GLU A 310 33.30 23.80 -11.20
CA GLU A 310 33.69 24.23 -12.52
C GLU A 310 32.51 24.65 -13.40
N ILE A 311 31.28 24.34 -13.01
CA ILE A 311 30.06 24.62 -13.81
C ILE A 311 29.77 26.12 -13.95
N GLY A 312 30.18 26.93 -12.98
CA GLY A 312 30.07 28.39 -13.05
C GLY A 312 28.64 28.96 -13.10
N THR A 313 27.64 28.17 -12.74
CA THR A 313 26.21 28.56 -12.64
C THR A 313 25.54 27.88 -11.46
N ASN A 314 24.55 28.56 -10.86
CA ASN A 314 23.74 28.02 -9.75
C ASN A 314 22.49 27.26 -10.22
N ILE A 315 22.22 27.18 -11.53
CA ILE A 315 21.00 26.54 -12.06
C ILE A 315 20.79 25.12 -11.52
N PRO A 316 21.78 24.19 -11.52
CA PRO A 316 21.58 22.86 -10.95
C PRO A 316 21.17 22.86 -9.47
N SER A 317 21.84 23.66 -8.65
CA SER A 317 21.54 23.78 -7.20
C SER A 317 20.14 24.34 -6.95
N LEU A 318 19.76 25.39 -7.70
CA LEU A 318 18.42 25.97 -7.61
C LEU A 318 17.32 24.95 -8.00
N ILE A 319 17.59 24.12 -8.99
CA ILE A 319 16.64 23.09 -9.44
C ILE A 319 16.53 21.95 -8.42
N VAL A 320 17.62 21.54 -7.77
CA VAL A 320 17.59 20.55 -6.69
C VAL A 320 16.67 21.04 -5.58
N GLU A 321 16.92 22.25 -5.04
CA GLU A 321 16.08 22.83 -3.97
C GLU A 321 14.61 23.00 -4.42
N TYR A 322 14.39 23.51 -5.63
CA TYR A 322 13.06 23.69 -6.20
C TYR A 322 12.28 22.36 -6.26
N ARG A 323 12.91 21.29 -6.74
CA ARG A 323 12.26 19.96 -6.86
C ARG A 323 12.01 19.32 -5.51
N GLU A 324 12.94 19.44 -4.56
CA GLU A 324 12.75 18.93 -3.19
C GLU A 324 11.54 19.59 -2.52
N LEU A 325 11.46 20.93 -2.58
CA LEU A 325 10.35 21.66 -1.98
C LEU A 325 9.02 21.39 -2.69
N THR A 326 9.03 21.31 -4.03
CA THR A 326 7.83 20.98 -4.82
C THR A 326 7.31 19.58 -4.47
N LYS A 327 8.20 18.60 -4.35
CA LYS A 327 7.86 17.25 -3.92
C LYS A 327 7.30 17.24 -2.50
N LEU A 328 7.93 17.97 -1.57
CA LEU A 328 7.47 18.07 -0.18
C LEU A 328 6.06 18.65 -0.10
N VAL A 329 5.78 19.71 -0.85
CA VAL A 329 4.44 20.31 -0.90
C VAL A 329 3.42 19.36 -1.50
N SER A 330 3.69 18.81 -2.69
CA SER A 330 2.71 18.01 -3.43
C SER A 330 2.47 16.64 -2.80
N THR A 331 3.54 15.93 -2.44
CA THR A 331 3.46 14.53 -1.98
C THR A 331 3.06 14.42 -0.51
N TYR A 332 3.43 15.41 0.33
CA TYR A 332 3.19 15.32 1.77
C TYR A 332 2.16 16.34 2.25
N LEU A 333 2.38 17.64 2.08
CA LEU A 333 1.53 18.63 2.72
C LEU A 333 0.11 18.65 2.13
N VAL A 334 -0.01 18.57 0.81
CA VAL A 334 -1.33 18.53 0.13
C VAL A 334 -2.00 17.18 0.35
N ALA A 335 -1.29 16.09 0.09
CA ALA A 335 -1.85 14.75 0.21
C ALA A 335 -2.30 14.42 1.65
N LEU A 336 -1.53 14.83 2.67
CA LEU A 336 -1.94 14.65 4.08
C LEU A 336 -3.19 15.46 4.43
N ALA A 337 -3.30 16.72 3.95
CA ALA A 337 -4.47 17.54 4.21
C ALA A 337 -5.75 16.95 3.56
N GLU A 338 -5.62 16.38 2.36
CA GLU A 338 -6.71 15.72 1.63
C GLU A 338 -7.09 14.36 2.23
N ALA A 339 -6.12 13.65 2.83
CA ALA A 339 -6.33 12.35 3.47
C ALA A 339 -7.02 12.44 4.84
N ILE A 340 -7.26 13.62 5.39
CA ILE A 340 -7.97 13.76 6.66
C ILE A 340 -9.42 13.28 6.49
N ASN A 341 -9.76 12.19 7.15
CA ASN A 341 -11.12 11.65 7.12
C ASN A 341 -12.08 12.64 7.82
N PRO A 342 -13.14 13.11 7.13
CA PRO A 342 -14.04 14.13 7.69
C PRO A 342 -14.87 13.63 8.90
N ARG A 343 -15.05 12.32 9.06
CA ARG A 343 -15.80 11.72 10.18
C ARG A 343 -14.95 11.66 11.47
N THR A 344 -13.65 11.30 11.31
CA THR A 344 -12.75 11.09 12.46
C THR A 344 -11.85 12.28 12.76
N GLY A 345 -11.66 13.18 11.78
CA GLY A 345 -10.67 14.26 11.84
C GLY A 345 -9.22 13.76 11.84
N ARG A 346 -8.98 12.53 11.42
CA ARG A 346 -7.68 11.85 11.44
C ARG A 346 -7.30 11.32 10.08
N VAL A 347 -6.02 11.07 9.89
CA VAL A 347 -5.46 10.36 8.73
C VAL A 347 -5.32 8.88 9.08
N HIS A 348 -5.89 8.02 8.27
CA HIS A 348 -5.83 6.56 8.42
C HIS A 348 -4.96 5.99 7.30
N SER A 349 -3.67 5.81 7.61
CA SER A 349 -2.70 5.24 6.67
C SER A 349 -2.67 3.73 6.80
N SER A 350 -2.39 3.02 5.73
CA SER A 350 -2.16 1.58 5.77
C SER A 350 -0.68 1.28 6.06
N PHE A 351 -0.42 0.36 7.00
CA PHE A 351 0.92 -0.11 7.34
C PHE A 351 1.12 -1.55 6.88
N ASN A 352 2.19 -1.81 6.13
CA ASN A 352 2.44 -3.11 5.53
C ASN A 352 3.79 -3.71 6.00
N GLN A 353 3.73 -4.97 6.48
CA GLN A 353 4.89 -5.72 6.96
C GLN A 353 5.65 -6.44 5.85
N THR A 354 5.05 -6.64 4.66
CA THR A 354 5.53 -7.58 3.64
C THR A 354 6.10 -6.91 2.38
N VAL A 355 6.38 -5.60 2.45
CA VAL A 355 6.89 -4.83 1.29
C VAL A 355 8.42 -4.74 1.27
N ALA A 356 9.01 -4.41 2.41
CA ALA A 356 10.45 -4.16 2.49
C ALA A 356 11.21 -5.44 2.85
N VAL A 357 12.10 -5.92 1.98
CA VAL A 357 12.93 -7.11 2.20
C VAL A 357 13.77 -7.03 3.51
N THR A 358 13.98 -5.83 4.02
CA THR A 358 14.78 -5.56 5.23
C THR A 358 13.99 -5.70 6.54
N GLY A 359 12.71 -6.07 6.52
CA GLY A 359 11.86 -6.13 7.71
C GLY A 359 11.32 -4.78 8.19
N ARG A 360 11.51 -3.69 7.42
CA ARG A 360 10.92 -2.40 7.73
C ARG A 360 9.43 -2.39 7.37
N LEU A 361 8.63 -1.70 8.17
CA LEU A 361 7.26 -1.38 7.79
C LEU A 361 7.26 -0.41 6.61
N ALA A 362 6.30 -0.55 5.71
CA ALA A 362 5.99 0.45 4.71
C ALA A 362 4.63 1.09 5.05
N SER A 363 4.43 2.35 4.69
CA SER A 363 3.12 3.00 4.81
C SER A 363 2.64 3.52 3.45
N SER A 364 1.33 3.43 3.24
CA SER A 364 0.66 3.92 2.02
C SER A 364 -0.72 4.48 2.35
N ASP A 365 -1.25 5.29 1.44
CA ASP A 365 -2.60 5.81 1.42
C ASP A 365 -3.05 6.59 2.69
N PRO A 366 -2.30 7.64 3.08
CA PRO A 366 -1.09 8.23 2.50
C PRO A 366 0.20 7.66 3.08
N ASN A 367 1.33 7.86 2.38
CA ASN A 367 2.64 7.56 2.92
C ASN A 367 2.97 8.55 4.07
N LEU A 368 3.30 8.02 5.26
CA LEU A 368 3.68 8.78 6.45
C LEU A 368 5.18 8.68 6.77
N GLN A 369 5.97 8.00 5.93
CA GLN A 369 7.42 7.81 6.09
C GLN A 369 8.22 8.81 5.27
#